data_f16a254a1577cdc8b3b64866df688d91
#
_entry.id   f16a254a1577cdc8b3b64866df688d91
#
_cell.length_a   1.000
_cell.length_b   1.000
_cell.length_c   1.000
_cell.angle_alpha   90.00
_cell.angle_beta   90.00
_cell.angle_gamma   90.00
#
_symmetry.space_group_name_H-M   'P 1'
#
loop_
_entity.id
_entity.type
_entity.pdbx_description
1 polymer ?
#
loop_
_entity_poly.entity_id
_entity_poly.type
_entity_poly.pdbx_seq_one_letter_code
_entity_poly.pdbx_strand_id
1 'polypeptide(L)'
;MLVMEDSYSLLETNGVSSSKPVQQLISTMIRLGVQSHTAKCLICLHLHGPSSSITLQKNCNIRQPDVSVAIAELRRLEVVKSDSSASSGRGRPSHIYQLTGTLEECIIPFIVEAKNNISTIVSAIATLEGLAQKDNI
;
A
#
# COMPACT_ATOMS: atom_id res chain seq x y z
N MET A 1 -19.45 -14.78 -0.85
CA MET A 1 -18.58 -14.46 0.06
C MET A 1 -17.58 -15.44 0.46
N LEU A 2 -17.76 -16.68 0.24
CA LEU A 2 -16.80 -17.68 0.61
C LEU A 2 -15.48 -17.49 -0.08
N VAL A 3 -15.47 -16.91 -1.23
CA VAL A 3 -14.28 -16.71 -1.97
C VAL A 3 -13.31 -15.79 -1.27
N MET A 4 -13.80 -14.94 -0.43
CA MET A 4 -12.94 -14.02 0.25
C MET A 4 -12.04 -14.66 1.26
N GLU A 5 -12.48 -15.70 1.86
CA GLU A 5 -11.68 -16.39 2.86
C GLU A 5 -10.47 -17.01 2.25
N ASP A 6 -10.59 -17.53 1.06
CA ASP A 6 -9.47 -18.14 0.40
C ASP A 6 -8.43 -17.08 0.06
N SER A 7 -8.84 -15.90 -0.28
CA SER A 7 -7.91 -14.84 -0.54
C SER A 7 -7.12 -14.47 0.68
N TYR A 8 -7.73 -14.46 1.81
CA TYR A 8 -7.04 -14.14 3.05
C TYR A 8 -5.99 -15.19 3.35
N SER A 9 -6.29 -16.43 3.14
CA SER A 9 -5.35 -17.48 3.42
C SER A 9 -4.13 -17.35 2.54
N LEU A 10 -4.29 -16.94 1.31
CA LEU A 10 -3.16 -16.76 0.44
C LEU A 10 -2.26 -15.60 0.85
N LEU A 11 -2.77 -14.68 1.60
CA LEU A 11 -1.99 -13.58 2.08
C LEU A 11 -1.39 -13.80 3.44
N GLU A 12 -1.60 -14.94 4.00
CA GLU A 12 -1.03 -15.31 5.24
C GLU A 12 0.39 -15.55 5.01
N THR A 13 1.20 -14.56 4.89
CA THR A 13 2.56 -14.77 4.60
C THR A 13 3.36 -14.35 5.73
N ASN A 14 4.56 -14.51 5.63
CA ASN A 14 5.46 -14.31 6.63
C ASN A 14 5.77 -12.90 6.90
N GLY A 15 6.16 -12.51 8.00
CA GLY A 15 6.64 -11.20 8.32
C GLY A 15 5.59 -10.20 8.72
N VAL A 16 4.39 -10.37 8.28
CA VAL A 16 3.29 -9.49 8.66
C VAL A 16 2.44 -10.25 9.64
N SER A 17 1.87 -9.57 10.59
CA SER A 17 1.05 -10.21 11.59
C SER A 17 0.04 -11.13 10.93
N SER A 18 -0.16 -12.26 11.50
CA SER A 18 -1.08 -13.22 10.96
C SER A 18 -2.48 -13.01 11.47
N SER A 19 -2.76 -11.97 12.20
CA SER A 19 -4.10 -11.78 12.71
C SER A 19 -5.07 -11.57 11.57
N LYS A 20 -6.27 -12.03 11.74
CA LYS A 20 -7.27 -11.92 10.74
C LYS A 20 -7.59 -10.48 10.35
N PRO A 21 -7.73 -9.56 11.28
CA PRO A 21 -7.98 -8.17 10.92
C PRO A 21 -6.87 -7.55 10.08
N VAL A 22 -5.63 -7.92 10.34
CA VAL A 22 -4.50 -7.40 9.56
C VAL A 22 -4.57 -7.94 8.15
N GLN A 23 -4.83 -9.21 8.00
CA GLN A 23 -4.92 -9.82 6.70
C GLN A 23 -6.10 -9.28 5.91
N GLN A 24 -7.18 -8.99 6.59
CA GLN A 24 -8.33 -8.37 5.97
C GLN A 24 -8.02 -6.98 5.45
N LEU A 25 -7.28 -6.19 6.21
CA LEU A 25 -6.86 -4.86 5.78
C LEU A 25 -6.01 -4.94 4.52
N ILE A 26 -5.03 -5.80 4.53
CA ILE A 26 -4.12 -5.94 3.40
C ILE A 26 -4.86 -6.42 2.16
N SER A 27 -5.67 -7.44 2.29
CA SER A 27 -6.38 -7.98 1.14
C SER A 27 -7.38 -6.98 0.59
N THR A 28 -8.02 -6.23 1.45
CA THR A 28 -8.97 -5.22 1.01
C THR A 28 -8.27 -4.08 0.26
N MET A 29 -7.11 -3.67 0.75
CA MET A 29 -6.33 -2.65 0.06
C MET A 29 -5.91 -3.14 -1.32
N ILE A 30 -5.51 -4.40 -1.43
CA ILE A 30 -5.15 -4.96 -2.72
C ILE A 30 -6.35 -4.97 -3.66
N ARG A 31 -7.53 -5.25 -3.16
CA ARG A 31 -8.75 -5.19 -3.96
C ARG A 31 -9.05 -3.78 -4.46
N LEU A 32 -8.60 -2.77 -3.77
CA LEU A 32 -8.76 -1.40 -4.23
C LEU A 32 -7.73 -1.02 -5.30
N GLY A 33 -6.80 -1.90 -5.59
CA GLY A 33 -5.77 -1.62 -6.56
C GLY A 33 -4.42 -1.24 -5.97
N VAL A 34 -4.29 -1.30 -4.65
CA VAL A 34 -3.02 -0.99 -4.01
C VAL A 34 -2.07 -2.17 -4.21
N GLN A 35 -0.83 -1.89 -4.49
CA GLN A 35 0.14 -2.96 -4.65
C GLN A 35 0.38 -3.66 -3.33
N SER A 36 0.59 -4.95 -3.40
CA SER A 36 0.78 -5.78 -2.22
C SER A 36 1.89 -5.25 -1.31
N HIS A 37 3.03 -4.87 -1.90
CA HIS A 37 4.15 -4.37 -1.11
C HIS A 37 3.81 -3.07 -0.39
N THR A 38 3.06 -2.20 -1.05
CA THR A 38 2.65 -0.93 -0.46
C THR A 38 1.70 -1.17 0.71
N ALA A 39 0.74 -2.06 0.54
CA ALA A 39 -0.20 -2.37 1.61
C ALA A 39 0.53 -2.99 2.81
N LYS A 40 1.44 -3.90 2.56
CA LYS A 40 2.20 -4.53 3.63
C LYS A 40 3.06 -3.53 4.39
N CYS A 41 3.75 -2.65 3.68
CA CYS A 41 4.58 -1.67 4.33
C CYS A 41 3.76 -0.69 5.17
N LEU A 42 2.62 -0.27 4.66
CA LEU A 42 1.74 0.62 5.41
C LEU A 42 1.30 -0.04 6.72
N ILE A 43 0.86 -1.26 6.65
CA ILE A 43 0.38 -1.98 7.83
C ILE A 43 1.53 -2.27 8.80
N CYS A 44 2.70 -2.60 8.28
CA CYS A 44 3.86 -2.81 9.14
C CYS A 44 4.24 -1.54 9.89
N LEU A 45 4.21 -0.40 9.21
CA LEU A 45 4.51 0.85 9.87
C LEU A 45 3.46 1.18 10.94
N HIS A 46 2.23 0.80 10.69
CA HIS A 46 1.18 0.99 11.69
C HIS A 46 1.40 0.09 12.90
N LEU A 47 1.74 -1.16 12.68
CA LEU A 47 1.86 -2.13 13.76
C LEU A 47 3.13 -1.95 14.59
N HIS A 48 4.21 -1.63 13.92
CA HIS A 48 5.53 -1.62 14.58
C HIS A 48 6.09 -0.22 14.80
N GLY A 49 5.48 0.78 14.22
CA GLY A 49 5.94 2.15 14.36
C GLY A 49 7.12 2.45 13.47
N PRO A 50 7.88 3.48 13.77
CA PRO A 50 8.99 3.89 12.91
C PRO A 50 9.95 2.74 12.62
N SER A 51 10.33 2.60 11.39
CA SER A 51 11.13 1.46 10.95
C SER A 51 12.10 1.85 9.85
N SER A 52 13.25 1.22 9.83
CA SER A 52 14.21 1.39 8.75
C SER A 52 13.84 0.47 7.59
N SER A 53 14.48 0.65 6.46
CA SER A 53 14.27 -0.21 5.32
C SER A 53 14.55 -1.68 5.67
N ILE A 54 15.62 -1.93 6.40
CA ILE A 54 15.99 -3.28 6.78
C ILE A 54 14.92 -3.90 7.66
N THR A 55 14.39 -3.12 8.59
CA THR A 55 13.33 -3.61 9.46
C THR A 55 12.07 -3.91 8.66
N LEU A 56 11.75 -3.07 7.70
CA LEU A 56 10.59 -3.31 6.85
C LEU A 56 10.76 -4.57 5.99
N GLN A 57 11.96 -4.79 5.49
CA GLN A 57 12.24 -6.00 4.74
C GLN A 57 11.98 -7.25 5.58
N LYS A 58 12.40 -7.22 6.82
CA LYS A 58 12.22 -8.35 7.71
C LYS A 58 10.76 -8.51 8.11
N ASN A 59 10.13 -7.44 8.49
CA ASN A 59 8.75 -7.52 9.00
C ASN A 59 7.75 -7.84 7.91
N CYS A 60 8.02 -7.40 6.69
CA CYS A 60 7.12 -7.66 5.58
C CYS A 60 7.55 -8.84 4.73
N ASN A 61 8.76 -9.33 4.97
CA ASN A 61 9.31 -10.44 4.21
C ASN A 61 9.34 -10.12 2.72
N ILE A 62 9.85 -8.95 2.39
CA ILE A 62 9.98 -8.51 1.01
C ILE A 62 11.40 -8.01 0.79
N ARG A 63 11.78 -7.84 -0.45
CA ARG A 63 13.13 -7.47 -0.78
C ARG A 63 13.30 -5.97 -0.81
N GLN A 64 14.53 -5.52 -0.74
CA GLN A 64 14.86 -4.10 -0.75
C GLN A 64 14.20 -3.34 -1.92
N PRO A 65 14.23 -3.83 -3.15
CA PRO A 65 13.60 -3.09 -4.24
C PRO A 65 12.09 -2.88 -4.02
N ASP A 66 11.44 -3.86 -3.44
CA ASP A 66 10.01 -3.78 -3.16
C ASP A 66 9.71 -2.78 -2.06
N VAL A 67 10.59 -2.71 -1.06
CA VAL A 67 10.45 -1.70 -0.01
C VAL A 67 10.61 -0.31 -0.63
N SER A 68 11.58 -0.14 -1.51
CA SER A 68 11.82 1.15 -2.16
C SER A 68 10.59 1.61 -2.95
N VAL A 69 10.00 0.71 -3.70
CA VAL A 69 8.80 1.03 -4.48
C VAL A 69 7.63 1.37 -3.55
N ALA A 70 7.46 0.58 -2.50
CA ALA A 70 6.37 0.83 -1.55
C ALA A 70 6.53 2.17 -0.86
N ILE A 71 7.72 2.48 -0.42
CA ILE A 71 7.97 3.76 0.26
C ILE A 71 7.78 4.93 -0.71
N ALA A 72 8.19 4.79 -1.95
CA ALA A 72 7.98 5.83 -2.93
C ALA A 72 6.48 6.10 -3.12
N GLU A 73 5.70 5.06 -3.17
CA GLU A 73 4.25 5.20 -3.32
C GLU A 73 3.62 5.85 -2.08
N LEU A 74 4.05 5.43 -0.90
CA LEU A 74 3.53 6.00 0.33
C LEU A 74 3.93 7.46 0.48
N ARG A 75 5.10 7.82 0.00
CA ARG A 75 5.54 9.21 -0.01
C ARG A 75 4.74 10.03 -0.99
N ARG A 76 4.46 9.49 -2.14
CA ARG A 76 3.66 10.18 -3.15
C ARG A 76 2.30 10.57 -2.58
N LEU A 77 1.74 9.70 -1.76
CA LEU A 77 0.45 9.96 -1.12
C LEU A 77 0.58 10.73 0.19
N GLU A 78 1.80 11.04 0.58
CA GLU A 78 2.08 11.86 1.77
C GLU A 78 1.62 11.18 3.07
N VAL A 79 1.62 9.87 3.09
CA VAL A 79 1.24 9.14 4.29
C VAL A 79 2.45 8.64 5.08
N VAL A 80 3.64 8.80 4.53
CA VAL A 80 4.85 8.42 5.23
C VAL A 80 5.85 9.58 5.18
N LYS A 81 6.61 9.72 6.24
CA LYS A 81 7.71 10.67 6.29
C LYS A 81 8.97 9.94 6.73
N SER A 82 10.11 10.49 6.45
CA SER A 82 11.36 9.87 6.83
C SER A 82 12.28 10.85 7.50
N ASP A 83 13.02 10.35 8.49
CA ASP A 83 14.05 11.11 9.15
C ASP A 83 15.35 10.38 8.97
N SER A 84 16.44 11.09 8.73
CA SER A 84 17.73 10.47 8.75
C SER A 84 18.06 10.23 10.15
N SER A 85 18.48 9.05 10.48
CA SER A 85 18.89 8.79 11.80
C SER A 85 20.14 9.58 11.99
N ALA A 86 20.23 10.19 13.05
CA ALA A 86 21.35 10.94 13.35
C ALA A 86 22.45 10.12 13.63
N SER A 87 22.86 9.31 12.96
CA SER A 87 23.70 8.43 13.35
C SER A 87 24.96 8.80 13.57
N SER A 88 25.53 8.09 14.00
CA SER A 88 26.71 7.97 14.42
C SER A 88 27.76 8.32 13.54
N GLY A 89 27.66 8.71 12.58
CA GLY A 89 28.67 9.12 11.79
C GLY A 89 29.50 8.11 11.11
N ARG A 90 29.19 6.90 11.18
CA ARG A 90 29.87 5.95 10.49
C ARG A 90 29.07 5.46 9.37
N GLY A 91 29.50 5.50 8.19
CA GLY A 91 28.79 4.98 7.05
C GLY A 91 27.65 5.87 6.68
N ARG A 92 26.69 5.34 5.96
CA ARG A 92 25.57 6.09 5.47
C ARG A 92 24.53 6.23 6.49
N PRO A 93 23.90 7.36 6.62
CA PRO A 93 22.79 7.51 7.54
C PRO A 93 21.63 6.64 7.06
N SER A 94 20.94 6.03 7.95
CA SER A 94 19.76 5.26 7.64
C SER A 94 18.57 6.14 7.76
N HIS A 95 17.61 5.94 6.90
CA HIS A 95 16.35 6.64 7.02
C HIS A 95 15.40 5.82 7.87
N ILE A 96 14.67 6.51 8.72
CA ILE A 96 13.61 5.88 9.49
C ILE A 96 12.29 6.40 8.96
N TYR A 97 11.43 5.50 8.58
CA TYR A 97 10.14 5.84 8.00
C TYR A 97 9.04 5.70 9.04
N GLN A 98 8.10 6.61 9.02
CA GLN A 98 6.95 6.49 9.91
C GLN A 98 5.72 7.10 9.26
N LEU A 99 4.55 6.70 9.72
CA LEU A 99 3.32 7.22 9.19
C LEU A 99 3.14 8.68 9.61
N THR A 100 2.50 9.46 8.78
CA THR A 100 2.26 10.88 9.07
C THR A 100 1.05 11.08 9.96
N GLY A 101 0.26 10.05 10.19
CA GLY A 101 -0.91 10.14 11.04
C GLY A 101 -1.39 8.77 11.44
N THR A 102 -2.61 8.65 11.84
CA THR A 102 -3.18 7.37 12.22
C THR A 102 -3.40 6.52 10.99
N LEU A 103 -3.58 5.24 11.18
CA LEU A 103 -3.88 4.36 10.07
C LEU A 103 -5.13 4.83 9.34
N GLU A 104 -6.12 5.23 10.07
CA GLU A 104 -7.36 5.69 9.50
C GLU A 104 -7.13 6.89 8.59
N GLU A 105 -6.31 7.82 9.02
CA GLU A 105 -5.96 8.97 8.20
C GLU A 105 -5.13 8.57 6.98
N CYS A 106 -4.24 7.65 7.15
CA CYS A 106 -3.34 7.24 6.08
C CYS A 106 -4.03 6.43 5.00
N ILE A 107 -5.17 5.84 5.28
CA ILE A 107 -5.91 5.09 4.27
C ILE A 107 -6.74 6.01 3.36
N ILE A 108 -7.04 7.20 3.82
CA ILE A 108 -7.92 8.10 3.07
C ILE A 108 -7.43 8.36 1.64
N PRO A 109 -6.15 8.65 1.39
CA PRO A 109 -5.72 8.90 0.01
C PRO A 109 -5.93 7.70 -0.90
N PHE A 110 -5.80 6.50 -0.37
CA PHE A 110 -6.04 5.29 -1.16
C PHE A 110 -7.50 5.17 -1.55
N ILE A 111 -8.39 5.52 -0.63
CA ILE A 111 -9.82 5.49 -0.89
C ILE A 111 -10.19 6.54 -1.95
N VAL A 112 -9.60 7.72 -1.82
CA VAL A 112 -9.86 8.80 -2.78
C VAL A 112 -9.41 8.39 -4.18
N GLU A 113 -8.23 7.82 -4.29
CA GLU A 113 -7.73 7.36 -5.59
C GLU A 113 -8.61 6.26 -6.17
N ALA A 114 -9.06 5.34 -5.34
CA ALA A 114 -9.92 4.27 -5.80
C ALA A 114 -11.26 4.82 -6.32
N LYS A 115 -11.82 5.79 -5.63
CA LYS A 115 -13.06 6.42 -6.07
C LYS A 115 -12.89 7.17 -7.37
N ASN A 116 -11.76 7.83 -7.52
CA ASN A 116 -11.44 8.54 -8.77
C ASN A 116 -11.27 7.55 -9.92
N ASN A 117 -10.67 6.41 -9.67
CA ASN A 117 -10.50 5.39 -10.69
C ASN A 117 -11.84 4.82 -11.14
N ILE A 118 -12.75 4.61 -10.21
CA ILE A 118 -14.09 4.15 -10.55
C ILE A 118 -14.77 5.16 -11.47
N SER A 119 -14.72 6.42 -11.12
CA SER A 119 -15.30 7.47 -11.89
C SER A 119 -14.74 7.52 -13.30
N THR A 120 -13.43 7.40 -13.41
CA THR A 120 -12.75 7.40 -14.69
C THR A 120 -13.17 6.22 -15.55
N ILE A 121 -13.29 5.06 -14.95
CA ILE A 121 -13.68 3.86 -15.67
C ILE A 121 -15.12 3.97 -16.17
N VAL A 122 -16.00 4.43 -15.31
CA VAL A 122 -17.41 4.61 -15.68
C VAL A 122 -17.52 5.58 -16.87
N SER A 123 -16.78 6.67 -16.81
CA SER A 123 -16.77 7.66 -17.86
C SER A 123 -16.23 7.08 -19.17
N ALA A 124 -15.17 6.32 -19.06
CA ALA A 124 -14.55 5.70 -20.23
C ALA A 124 -15.48 4.69 -20.90
N ILE A 125 -16.22 3.93 -20.10
CA ILE A 125 -17.18 2.97 -20.62
C ILE A 125 -18.27 3.71 -21.40
N ALA A 126 -18.80 4.78 -20.85
CA ALA A 126 -19.83 5.55 -21.51
C ALA A 126 -19.33 6.14 -22.82
N THR A 127 -18.11 6.63 -22.82
CA THR A 127 -17.50 7.20 -24.02
C THR A 127 -17.34 6.13 -25.09
N LEU A 128 -16.85 4.98 -24.69
CA LEU A 128 -16.61 3.89 -25.61
C LEU A 128 -17.92 3.40 -26.23
N GLU A 129 -18.94 3.28 -25.44
CA GLU A 129 -20.25 2.87 -25.92
C GLU A 129 -20.80 3.89 -26.92
N GLY A 130 -20.65 5.15 -26.63
CA GLY A 130 -21.09 6.20 -27.52
C GLY A 130 -20.37 6.18 -28.87
N LEU A 131 -19.06 5.99 -28.82
CA LEU A 131 -18.26 5.94 -30.03
C LEU A 131 -18.61 4.72 -30.88
N ALA A 132 -18.84 3.60 -30.28
CA ALA A 132 -19.18 2.38 -30.96
C ALA A 132 -20.55 2.50 -31.62
N GLN A 133 -21.46 3.15 -30.99
CA GLN A 133 -22.79 3.31 -31.54
C GLN A 133 -22.83 4.22 -32.73
N LYS A 134 -21.92 5.16 -32.81
CA LYS A 134 -21.88 6.07 -33.93
C LYS A 134 -21.28 5.44 -35.18
N ASP A 135 -20.76 4.27 -35.05
CA ASP A 135 -20.26 3.56 -36.22
C ASP A 135 -19.15 4.33 -36.90
N ASN A 136 -18.41 5.06 -36.19
CA ASN A 136 -17.35 5.84 -36.71
C ASN A 136 -16.09 5.10 -36.85
N ILE A 137 -16.08 3.87 -36.56
CA ILE A 137 -14.88 3.08 -36.61
C ILE A 137 -14.93 2.04 -37.63
#